data_c82980e6aadc3f4cd9453d2099df1fcf
#
_entry.id   c82980e6aadc3f4cd9453d2099df1fcf
#
_cell.length_a   1.000
_cell.length_b   1.000
_cell.length_c   1.000
_cell.angle_alpha   90.00
_cell.angle_beta   90.00
_cell.angle_gamma   90.00
#
_symmetry.space_group_name_H-M   'P 1'
#
loop_
_entity.id
_entity.type
_entity.pdbx_description
1 polymer ?
#
loop_
_entity_poly.entity_id
_entity_poly.type
_entity_poly.pdbx_seq_one_letter_code
_entity_poly.pdbx_strand_id
1 'polypeptide(L)'
;MKRLILIVVIVMTAISCNAQSDINRATVTSLDVERYMGRWYEIARYDHSFERNMEYCKAQYTLLPDGRILVENSGVDSRNGKFRIADGKAKLGDHPGQLRVSFFLFFYSDYNILALDNNYEWALIGSQSPKYLWILSRTQKLPEVVLNEILLTAQDRGYDTSKLIMVTQ
;
A
#
# COMPACT_ATOMS: atom_id res chain seq x y z
N MET A 1 28.66 5.48 68.03
CA MET A 1 27.96 6.32 67.01
C MET A 1 28.02 5.60 65.67
N LYS A 2 26.89 4.91 65.31
CA LYS A 2 26.79 4.16 64.04
C LYS A 2 26.21 5.10 63.01
N ARG A 3 27.01 5.45 61.95
CA ARG A 3 26.53 6.23 60.80
C ARG A 3 25.70 5.32 59.89
N LEU A 4 24.41 5.60 59.76
CA LEU A 4 23.53 4.98 58.80
C LEU A 4 23.72 5.61 57.44
N ILE A 5 24.28 4.88 56.48
CA ILE A 5 24.42 5.34 55.08
C ILE A 5 23.12 4.97 54.36
N LEU A 6 22.35 6.00 54.05
CA LEU A 6 21.10 5.85 53.26
C LEU A 6 21.51 5.77 51.76
N ILE A 7 21.42 4.56 51.18
CA ILE A 7 21.60 4.37 49.75
C ILE A 7 20.28 4.69 49.07
N VAL A 8 20.22 5.84 48.38
CA VAL A 8 19.09 6.18 47.52
C VAL A 8 19.31 5.48 46.18
N VAL A 9 18.57 4.42 45.93
CA VAL A 9 18.52 3.76 44.63
C VAL A 9 17.54 4.52 43.74
N ILE A 10 18.06 5.32 42.83
CA ILE A 10 17.26 5.98 41.76
C ILE A 10 16.97 4.91 40.72
N VAL A 11 15.77 4.37 40.72
CA VAL A 11 15.25 3.51 39.65
C VAL A 11 14.86 4.44 38.48
N MET A 12 15.74 4.58 37.49
CA MET A 12 15.39 5.16 36.21
C MET A 12 14.50 4.16 35.47
N THR A 13 13.20 4.31 35.56
CA THR A 13 12.26 3.67 34.64
C THR A 13 12.40 4.35 33.28
N ALA A 14 13.12 3.71 32.35
CA ALA A 14 13.08 4.09 30.98
C ALA A 14 11.66 3.84 30.45
N ILE A 15 10.84 4.90 30.38
CA ILE A 15 9.58 4.89 29.68
C ILE A 15 9.95 4.79 28.19
N SER A 16 9.98 3.57 27.67
CA SER A 16 10.04 3.33 26.22
C SER A 16 8.70 3.81 25.66
N CYS A 17 8.62 5.08 25.29
CA CYS A 17 7.53 5.57 24.46
C CYS A 17 7.67 4.88 23.09
N ASN A 18 7.00 3.74 22.92
CA ASN A 18 6.64 3.24 21.60
C ASN A 18 5.60 4.22 21.05
N ALA A 19 6.05 5.35 20.57
CA ALA A 19 5.26 6.20 19.69
C ALA A 19 5.10 5.41 18.38
N GLN A 20 4.08 4.58 18.30
CA GLN A 20 3.56 4.11 17.04
C GLN A 20 3.04 5.36 16.35
N SER A 21 3.85 5.94 15.48
CA SER A 21 3.44 7.10 14.69
C SER A 21 2.17 6.72 13.95
N ASP A 22 1.11 7.50 14.12
CA ASP A 22 -0.11 7.30 13.38
C ASP A 22 0.22 7.38 11.89
N ILE A 23 -0.11 6.32 11.15
CA ILE A 23 0.14 6.26 9.71
C ILE A 23 -0.64 7.36 9.01
N ASN A 24 0.05 8.22 8.27
CA ASN A 24 -0.57 9.24 7.44
C ASN A 24 -1.19 8.61 6.19
N ARG A 25 -2.52 8.53 6.15
CA ARG A 25 -3.32 7.96 5.06
C ARG A 25 -3.92 9.01 4.14
N ALA A 26 -3.49 10.26 4.26
CA ALA A 26 -3.95 11.32 3.36
C ALA A 26 -3.65 10.93 1.91
N THR A 27 -4.66 11.05 1.06
CA THR A 27 -4.55 10.76 -0.36
C THR A 27 -3.97 11.95 -1.12
N VAL A 28 -3.60 11.74 -2.38
CA VAL A 28 -3.23 12.83 -3.29
C VAL A 28 -4.36 13.87 -3.37
N THR A 29 -4.00 15.13 -3.57
CA THR A 29 -4.95 16.26 -3.59
C THR A 29 -5.67 16.42 -4.93
N SER A 30 -5.21 15.74 -5.97
CA SER A 30 -5.85 15.70 -7.29
C SER A 30 -5.64 14.33 -7.93
N LEU A 31 -6.59 13.90 -8.75
CA LEU A 31 -6.51 12.67 -9.53
C LEU A 31 -7.24 12.87 -10.86
N ASP A 32 -6.51 12.72 -11.94
CA ASP A 32 -7.09 12.50 -13.27
C ASP A 32 -7.41 11.01 -13.41
N VAL A 33 -8.68 10.68 -13.30
CA VAL A 33 -9.14 9.28 -13.28
C VAL A 33 -8.84 8.59 -14.59
N GLU A 34 -8.99 9.27 -15.73
CA GLU A 34 -8.74 8.68 -17.05
C GLU A 34 -7.25 8.31 -17.22
N ARG A 35 -6.33 9.19 -16.79
CA ARG A 35 -4.89 8.90 -16.80
C ARG A 35 -4.51 7.76 -15.84
N TYR A 36 -5.26 7.59 -14.76
CA TYR A 36 -5.01 6.51 -13.79
C TYR A 36 -5.44 5.14 -14.33
N MET A 37 -6.37 5.08 -15.29
CA MET A 37 -6.84 3.82 -15.89
C MET A 37 -5.71 3.07 -16.62
N GLY A 38 -6.03 1.87 -17.08
CA GLY A 38 -5.09 1.01 -17.78
C GLY A 38 -4.35 0.06 -16.84
N ARG A 39 -3.20 -0.42 -17.29
CA ARG A 39 -2.44 -1.47 -16.59
C ARG A 39 -1.45 -0.89 -15.59
N TRP A 40 -1.39 -1.58 -14.45
CA TRP A 40 -0.40 -1.38 -13.41
C TRP A 40 0.24 -2.72 -13.02
N TYR A 41 1.55 -2.76 -12.92
CA TYR A 41 2.31 -3.90 -12.39
C TYR A 41 2.54 -3.69 -10.90
N GLU A 42 2.38 -4.74 -10.12
CA GLU A 42 2.65 -4.71 -8.69
C GLU A 42 4.14 -4.97 -8.43
N ILE A 43 4.85 -3.96 -7.95
CA ILE A 43 6.30 -4.03 -7.70
C ILE A 43 6.59 -4.57 -6.31
N ALA A 44 5.81 -4.13 -5.32
CA ALA A 44 5.92 -4.58 -3.93
C ALA A 44 4.60 -4.48 -3.20
N ARG A 45 4.43 -5.29 -2.16
CA ARG A 45 3.26 -5.24 -1.26
C ARG A 45 3.61 -5.67 0.16
N TYR A 46 2.76 -5.35 1.10
CA TYR A 46 2.71 -6.08 2.36
C TYR A 46 2.14 -7.48 2.16
N ASP A 47 2.65 -8.48 2.91
CA ASP A 47 2.10 -9.84 2.83
C ASP A 47 0.67 -9.88 3.41
N HIS A 48 -0.26 -10.37 2.60
CA HIS A 48 -1.64 -10.60 3.00
C HIS A 48 -2.20 -11.85 2.31
N SER A 49 -3.22 -12.45 2.93
CA SER A 49 -3.66 -13.80 2.61
C SER A 49 -4.21 -13.98 1.19
N PHE A 50 -4.85 -12.95 0.62
CA PHE A 50 -5.51 -13.07 -0.70
C PHE A 50 -4.54 -12.96 -1.90
N GLU A 51 -3.31 -12.44 -1.70
CA GLU A 51 -2.26 -12.38 -2.74
C GLU A 51 -1.01 -13.17 -2.36
N ARG A 52 -1.06 -13.91 -1.25
CA ARG A 52 0.08 -14.73 -0.80
C ARG A 52 0.46 -15.76 -1.87
N ASN A 53 1.76 -15.85 -2.15
CA ASN A 53 2.35 -16.67 -3.20
C ASN A 53 1.94 -16.29 -4.63
N MET A 54 1.41 -15.07 -4.84
CA MET A 54 1.16 -14.56 -6.18
C MET A 54 2.36 -13.83 -6.73
N GLU A 55 2.75 -14.12 -7.96
CA GLU A 55 3.80 -13.49 -8.76
C GLU A 55 3.23 -12.98 -10.08
N TYR A 56 3.97 -12.14 -10.79
CA TYR A 56 3.52 -11.53 -12.06
C TYR A 56 2.19 -10.80 -11.90
N CYS A 57 2.01 -10.19 -10.72
CA CYS A 57 0.77 -9.53 -10.36
C CYS A 57 0.60 -8.21 -11.12
N LYS A 58 -0.61 -8.01 -11.62
CA LYS A 58 -1.00 -6.78 -12.31
C LYS A 58 -2.47 -6.49 -12.09
N ALA A 59 -2.80 -5.21 -12.12
CA ALA A 59 -4.16 -4.72 -12.12
C ALA A 59 -4.45 -4.02 -13.45
N GLN A 60 -5.63 -4.24 -14.00
CA GLN A 60 -6.18 -3.50 -15.13
C GLN A 60 -7.40 -2.73 -14.67
N TYR A 61 -7.40 -1.41 -14.84
CA TYR A 61 -8.52 -0.55 -14.50
C TYR A 61 -9.17 -0.03 -15.78
N THR A 62 -10.50 -0.08 -15.85
CA THR A 62 -11.27 0.42 -16.99
C THR A 62 -12.43 1.29 -16.48
N LEU A 63 -12.45 2.56 -16.87
CA LEU A 63 -13.55 3.47 -16.55
C LEU A 63 -14.75 3.13 -17.43
N LEU A 64 -15.90 2.93 -16.79
CA LEU A 64 -17.16 2.65 -17.47
C LEU A 64 -17.94 3.96 -17.71
N PRO A 65 -18.85 3.98 -18.70
CA PRO A 65 -19.66 5.19 -19.01
C PRO A 65 -20.51 5.72 -17.84
N ASP A 66 -20.82 4.85 -16.87
CA ASP A 66 -21.57 5.21 -15.66
C ASP A 66 -20.70 5.70 -14.49
N GLY A 67 -19.39 5.90 -14.73
CA GLY A 67 -18.42 6.39 -13.74
C GLY A 67 -17.89 5.33 -12.80
N ARG A 68 -18.33 4.07 -12.91
CA ARG A 68 -17.72 2.95 -12.20
C ARG A 68 -16.42 2.54 -12.88
N ILE A 69 -15.57 1.87 -12.14
CA ILE A 69 -14.30 1.34 -12.63
C ILE A 69 -14.36 -0.17 -12.54
N LEU A 70 -14.16 -0.85 -13.67
CA LEU A 70 -13.90 -2.29 -13.68
C LEU A 70 -12.45 -2.52 -13.23
N VAL A 71 -12.24 -3.49 -12.35
CA VAL A 71 -10.94 -3.87 -11.81
C VAL A 71 -10.70 -5.34 -12.14
N GLU A 72 -9.65 -5.63 -12.88
CA GLU A 72 -9.20 -7.00 -13.13
C GLU A 72 -7.80 -7.16 -12.53
N ASN A 73 -7.68 -7.92 -11.45
CA ASN A 73 -6.39 -8.32 -10.89
C ASN A 73 -6.01 -9.69 -11.42
N SER A 74 -4.76 -9.86 -11.80
CA SER A 74 -4.26 -11.14 -12.30
C SER A 74 -2.82 -11.39 -11.85
N GLY A 75 -2.44 -12.66 -11.80
CA GLY A 75 -1.11 -13.10 -11.45
C GLY A 75 -0.97 -14.62 -11.57
N VAL A 76 0.17 -15.15 -11.17
CA VAL A 76 0.48 -16.58 -11.19
C VAL A 76 0.71 -17.06 -9.75
N ASP A 77 0.04 -18.13 -9.36
CA ASP A 77 0.26 -18.80 -8.07
C ASP A 77 1.59 -19.58 -8.16
N SER A 78 2.64 -19.10 -7.49
CA SER A 78 3.99 -19.66 -7.55
C SER A 78 4.10 -21.11 -7.05
N ARG A 79 3.12 -21.59 -6.26
CA ARG A 79 3.10 -22.95 -5.75
C ARG A 79 2.75 -24.00 -6.81
N ASN A 80 2.02 -23.60 -7.84
CA ASN A 80 1.49 -24.54 -8.84
C ASN A 80 1.50 -24.02 -10.28
N GLY A 81 2.03 -22.81 -10.51
CA GLY A 81 2.11 -22.17 -11.82
C GLY A 81 0.75 -21.76 -12.43
N LYS A 82 -0.35 -21.82 -11.67
CA LYS A 82 -1.68 -21.51 -12.20
C LYS A 82 -1.88 -19.99 -12.30
N PHE A 83 -2.29 -19.56 -13.48
CA PHE A 83 -2.77 -18.20 -13.69
C PHE A 83 -4.12 -18.00 -12.98
N ARG A 84 -4.25 -16.86 -12.32
CA ARG A 84 -5.44 -16.47 -11.56
C ARG A 84 -5.91 -15.10 -12.02
N ILE A 85 -7.21 -14.93 -12.07
CA ILE A 85 -7.89 -13.66 -12.32
C ILE A 85 -8.90 -13.43 -11.22
N ALA A 86 -9.04 -12.19 -10.78
CA ALA A 86 -10.07 -11.73 -9.87
C ALA A 86 -10.68 -10.44 -10.43
N ASP A 87 -11.96 -10.52 -10.75
CA ASP A 87 -12.74 -9.40 -11.24
C ASP A 87 -13.39 -8.66 -10.07
N GLY A 88 -13.25 -7.36 -10.09
CA GLY A 88 -13.79 -6.45 -9.11
C GLY A 88 -14.38 -5.21 -9.75
N LYS A 89 -14.88 -4.35 -8.89
CA LYS A 89 -15.39 -3.03 -9.27
C LYS A 89 -14.90 -1.99 -8.29
N ALA A 90 -14.69 -0.78 -8.77
CA ALA A 90 -14.41 0.34 -7.91
C ALA A 90 -15.31 1.53 -8.25
N LYS A 91 -15.41 2.45 -7.31
CA LYS A 91 -16.02 3.76 -7.48
C LYS A 91 -15.14 4.80 -6.81
N LEU A 92 -15.27 6.03 -7.21
CA LEU A 92 -14.59 7.15 -6.55
C LEU A 92 -15.12 7.30 -5.12
N GLY A 93 -14.22 7.63 -4.20
CA GLY A 93 -14.53 7.99 -2.83
C GLY A 93 -14.83 9.48 -2.68
N ASP A 94 -14.81 9.95 -1.43
CA ASP A 94 -15.21 11.32 -1.08
C ASP A 94 -14.09 12.35 -1.31
N HIS A 95 -12.84 11.88 -1.47
CA HIS A 95 -11.66 12.72 -1.66
C HIS A 95 -10.89 12.32 -2.92
N PRO A 96 -10.15 13.24 -3.56
CA PRO A 96 -9.23 12.89 -4.64
C PRO A 96 -8.27 11.78 -4.20
N GLY A 97 -8.01 10.84 -5.10
CA GLY A 97 -7.15 9.69 -4.79
C GLY A 97 -7.75 8.61 -3.89
N GLN A 98 -8.98 8.79 -3.43
CA GLN A 98 -9.71 7.75 -2.72
C GLN A 98 -10.61 6.98 -3.66
N LEU A 99 -10.47 5.64 -3.68
CA LEU A 99 -11.40 4.73 -4.33
C LEU A 99 -11.96 3.75 -3.32
N ARG A 100 -13.11 3.19 -3.63
CA ARG A 100 -13.74 2.10 -2.89
C ARG A 100 -13.79 0.89 -3.80
N VAL A 101 -13.05 -0.17 -3.47
CA VAL A 101 -12.87 -1.36 -4.29
C VAL A 101 -13.61 -2.55 -3.70
N SER A 102 -14.28 -3.33 -4.52
CA SER A 102 -15.00 -4.54 -4.11
C SER A 102 -14.73 -5.68 -5.09
N PHE A 103 -14.34 -6.84 -4.55
CA PHE A 103 -14.21 -8.12 -5.25
C PHE A 103 -15.31 -9.12 -4.86
N PHE A 104 -16.16 -8.74 -3.90
CA PHE A 104 -17.24 -9.63 -3.46
C PHE A 104 -18.48 -8.85 -3.08
N LEU A 105 -19.54 -9.02 -3.84
CA LEU A 105 -20.89 -8.46 -3.62
C LEU A 105 -20.88 -6.95 -3.31
N PHE A 106 -21.18 -6.58 -2.05
CA PHE A 106 -21.33 -5.19 -1.59
C PHE A 106 -20.25 -4.77 -0.59
N PHE A 107 -19.23 -5.61 -0.35
CA PHE A 107 -18.16 -5.32 0.58
C PHE A 107 -17.09 -4.48 -0.11
N TYR A 108 -17.05 -3.20 0.22
CA TYR A 108 -16.07 -2.27 -0.30
C TYR A 108 -14.96 -2.03 0.71
N SER A 109 -13.73 -2.07 0.24
CA SER A 109 -12.52 -1.68 0.97
C SER A 109 -11.98 -0.38 0.44
N ASP A 110 -11.33 0.39 1.31
CA ASP A 110 -10.66 1.61 0.90
C ASP A 110 -9.38 1.28 0.11
N TYR A 111 -9.21 2.04 -0.96
CA TYR A 111 -8.02 2.05 -1.80
C TYR A 111 -7.58 3.51 -1.91
N ASN A 112 -6.53 3.85 -1.19
CA ASN A 112 -6.04 5.21 -1.03
C ASN A 112 -4.76 5.40 -1.83
N ILE A 113 -4.78 6.24 -2.84
CA ILE A 113 -3.58 6.66 -3.56
C ILE A 113 -2.86 7.67 -2.68
N LEU A 114 -1.84 7.19 -1.97
CA LEU A 114 -1.08 7.98 -0.99
C LEU A 114 -0.07 8.91 -1.68
N ALA A 115 0.56 8.43 -2.74
CA ALA A 115 1.43 9.20 -3.61
C ALA A 115 1.29 8.71 -5.04
N LEU A 116 1.50 9.60 -5.99
CA LEU A 116 1.35 9.34 -7.41
C LEU A 116 2.38 10.19 -8.16
N ASP A 117 3.09 9.57 -9.08
CA ASP A 117 3.99 10.29 -9.99
C ASP A 117 3.22 11.30 -10.86
N ASN A 118 3.83 12.44 -11.15
CA ASN A 118 3.22 13.49 -11.97
C ASN A 118 2.87 13.01 -13.40
N ASN A 119 3.62 12.05 -13.92
CA ASN A 119 3.36 11.43 -15.20
C ASN A 119 2.53 10.15 -15.10
N TYR A 120 2.10 9.77 -13.89
CA TYR A 120 1.34 8.54 -13.63
C TYR A 120 2.13 7.25 -13.91
N GLU A 121 3.46 7.27 -13.74
CA GLU A 121 4.33 6.12 -13.97
C GLU A 121 4.38 5.16 -12.79
N TRP A 122 4.20 5.66 -11.56
CA TRP A 122 4.11 4.85 -10.35
C TRP A 122 3.10 5.40 -9.36
N ALA A 123 2.63 4.53 -8.46
CA ALA A 123 1.71 4.88 -7.39
C ALA A 123 2.03 4.13 -6.10
N LEU A 124 1.92 4.81 -4.96
CA LEU A 124 1.96 4.22 -3.62
C LEU A 124 0.53 4.14 -3.11
N ILE A 125 0.09 2.93 -2.79
CA ILE A 125 -1.30 2.65 -2.41
C ILE A 125 -1.36 2.13 -0.99
N GLY A 126 -2.27 2.66 -0.21
CA GLY A 126 -2.62 2.14 1.11
C GLY A 126 -4.13 1.91 1.25
N SER A 127 -4.54 1.60 2.47
CA SER A 127 -5.96 1.49 2.81
C SER A 127 -6.23 2.13 4.18
N GLN A 128 -7.47 2.07 4.66
CA GLN A 128 -7.78 2.47 6.03
C GLN A 128 -7.06 1.59 7.05
N SER A 129 -6.81 0.32 6.73
CA SER A 129 -6.03 -0.57 7.58
C SER A 129 -4.52 -0.38 7.36
N PRO A 130 -3.70 -0.30 8.43
CA PRO A 130 -2.24 -0.21 8.30
C PRO A 130 -1.58 -1.50 7.79
N LYS A 131 -2.37 -2.54 7.57
CA LYS A 131 -1.89 -3.86 7.12
C LYS A 131 -1.71 -3.97 5.61
N TYR A 132 -2.06 -2.92 4.87
CA TYR A 132 -2.05 -2.94 3.41
C TYR A 132 -1.22 -1.78 2.88
N LEU A 133 -0.28 -2.12 2.03
CA LEU A 133 0.55 -1.20 1.28
C LEU A 133 0.98 -1.87 -0.02
N TRP A 134 0.89 -1.14 -1.14
CA TRP A 134 1.35 -1.60 -2.46
C TRP A 134 2.16 -0.50 -3.14
N ILE A 135 3.14 -0.91 -3.92
CA ILE A 135 3.85 -0.08 -4.89
C ILE A 135 3.47 -0.60 -6.28
N LEU A 136 2.85 0.24 -7.06
CA LEU A 136 2.44 -0.05 -8.43
C LEU A 136 3.27 0.75 -9.44
N SER A 137 3.49 0.18 -10.63
CA SER A 137 4.22 0.83 -11.71
C SER A 137 3.58 0.53 -13.07
N ARG A 138 3.77 1.45 -14.03
CA ARG A 138 3.42 1.21 -15.45
C ARG A 138 4.37 0.22 -16.14
N THR A 139 5.55 0.04 -15.58
CA THR A 139 6.57 -0.89 -16.08
C THR A 139 6.82 -2.01 -15.08
N GLN A 140 7.28 -3.16 -15.57
CA GLN A 140 7.57 -4.33 -14.73
C GLN A 140 8.75 -4.12 -13.77
N LYS A 141 9.58 -3.10 -14.01
CA LYS A 141 10.70 -2.72 -13.16
C LYS A 141 10.73 -1.22 -12.98
N LEU A 142 10.94 -0.79 -11.75
CA LEU A 142 11.25 0.59 -11.42
C LEU A 142 12.78 0.77 -11.38
N PRO A 143 13.30 1.90 -11.84
CA PRO A 143 14.67 2.29 -11.55
C PRO A 143 14.89 2.33 -10.01
N GLU A 144 16.06 1.90 -9.56
CA GLU A 144 16.37 1.81 -8.12
C GLU A 144 16.19 3.17 -7.40
N VAL A 145 16.60 4.25 -8.06
CA VAL A 145 16.41 5.62 -7.52
C VAL A 145 14.94 5.93 -7.27
N VAL A 146 14.06 5.59 -8.22
CA VAL A 146 12.61 5.83 -8.09
C VAL A 146 12.02 4.95 -6.98
N LEU A 147 12.39 3.67 -6.94
CA LEU A 147 11.94 2.77 -5.88
C LEU A 147 12.33 3.29 -4.49
N ASN A 148 13.57 3.74 -4.32
CA ASN A 148 14.06 4.30 -3.07
C ASN A 148 13.29 5.58 -2.66
N GLU A 149 12.95 6.44 -3.60
CA GLU A 149 12.10 7.62 -3.37
C GLU A 149 10.71 7.22 -2.86
N ILE A 150 10.10 6.21 -3.46
CA ILE A 150 8.79 5.69 -3.03
C ILE A 150 8.88 5.08 -1.62
N LEU A 151 9.95 4.33 -1.33
CA LEU A 151 10.17 3.74 0.00
C LEU A 151 10.35 4.82 1.07
N LEU A 152 11.11 5.88 0.81
CA LEU A 152 11.25 7.02 1.71
C LEU A 152 9.88 7.71 1.92
N THR A 153 9.12 7.93 0.85
CA THR A 153 7.76 8.50 0.94
C THR A 153 6.85 7.65 1.83
N ALA A 154 6.93 6.31 1.74
CA ALA A 154 6.17 5.41 2.60
C ALA A 154 6.62 5.50 4.07
N GLN A 155 7.94 5.56 4.32
CA GLN A 155 8.51 5.71 5.67
C GLN A 155 8.09 7.03 6.32
N ASP A 156 8.14 8.14 5.59
CA ASP A 156 7.71 9.46 6.06
C ASP A 156 6.22 9.49 6.43
N ARG A 157 5.43 8.62 5.82
CA ARG A 157 4.01 8.41 6.16
C ARG A 157 3.81 7.46 7.36
N GLY A 158 4.87 6.88 7.92
CA GLY A 158 4.81 5.98 9.07
C GLY A 158 4.65 4.49 8.71
N TYR A 159 4.79 4.10 7.43
CA TYR A 159 4.78 2.70 7.05
C TYR A 159 6.15 2.04 7.28
N ASP A 160 6.14 0.82 7.77
CA ASP A 160 7.35 0.00 7.96
C ASP A 160 7.72 -0.71 6.65
N THR A 161 8.59 -0.07 5.86
CA THR A 161 8.99 -0.58 4.55
C THR A 161 9.75 -1.91 4.59
N SER A 162 10.27 -2.32 5.76
CA SER A 162 10.91 -3.64 5.92
C SER A 162 9.92 -4.81 5.77
N LYS A 163 8.62 -4.54 5.87
CA LYS A 163 7.55 -5.54 5.67
C LYS A 163 7.13 -5.71 4.21
N LEU A 164 7.65 -4.87 3.31
CA LEU A 164 7.37 -5.02 1.89
C LEU A 164 8.07 -6.25 1.34
N ILE A 165 7.33 -7.07 0.62
CA ILE A 165 7.87 -8.14 -0.22
C ILE A 165 7.88 -7.66 -1.67
N MET A 166 9.00 -7.88 -2.36
CA MET A 166 9.10 -7.58 -3.79
C MET A 166 8.36 -8.65 -4.57
N VAL A 167 7.60 -8.23 -5.57
CA VAL A 167 6.83 -9.13 -6.43
C VAL A 167 7.60 -9.38 -7.72
N THR A 168 7.82 -10.64 -8.04
CA THR A 168 8.43 -11.05 -9.32
C THR A 168 7.52 -10.62 -10.48
N GLN A 169 8.12 -9.92 -11.46
CA GLN A 169 7.46 -9.48 -12.70
C GLN A 169 8.16 -10.03 -13.93
#